data_74fc9b933d4dfadf845f7f2a8c97a0fc
#
_entry.id   74fc9b933d4dfadf845f7f2a8c97a0fc
#
_cell.length_a   1.000
_cell.length_b   1.000
_cell.length_c   1.000
_cell.angle_alpha   90.00
_cell.angle_beta   90.00
_cell.angle_gamma   90.00
#
_symmetry.space_group_name_H-M   'P 1'
#
loop_
_entity.id
_entity.type
_entity.pdbx_description
1 polymer ?
#
loop_
_entity_poly.entity_id
_entity_poly.type
_entity_poly.pdbx_seq_one_letter_code
_entity_poly.pdbx_strand_id
1 'polypeptide(L)'
;VKSAVLLKSLGYVLVLMLAASAAAAAEGIERSTSFSVEGAYYLPDNKGFGVSDGGFAPITYDPEPLPGSYSAIGADQGRDLGSTWGPAEIQFLLTHRIKVPFLAGPGALTSGNNVTFSFTGALTPVSTRLEARANLTPIAFLDFFAGAMVGTGWDIGLFNGMGLNADGTGDPQSASFQGVVTKSWLGGTFQFDLAALVPGDWTHVVTLVSPKLQYAWFSGADKGEAWMWEADDGENFNGFMFFGTYFLGYQMPRALDTVGLLLETEQNLGYVKELDADNVTNWGSAYVQITLSPVLSFTLSDSGSLAVLFQFRRERLYDQSDDSIFANYYENRNQVGTYWDFYRMAFSYGLKL
;
A
#
# COMPACT_ATOMS: atom_id res chain seq x y z
N VAL A 1 26.94 -3.06 1.55
CA VAL A 1 25.76 -2.62 0.77
C VAL A 1 24.58 -2.34 1.70
N LYS A 2 24.24 -3.28 2.61
CA LYS A 2 23.06 -3.16 3.52
C LYS A 2 23.10 -1.86 4.35
N SER A 3 24.22 -1.50 4.97
CA SER A 3 24.38 -0.25 5.74
C SER A 3 24.26 1.03 4.91
N ALA A 4 24.64 0.99 3.64
CA ALA A 4 24.60 2.16 2.77
C ALA A 4 23.17 2.53 2.32
N VAL A 5 22.29 1.55 2.15
CA VAL A 5 20.88 1.80 1.79
C VAL A 5 20.12 2.37 2.99
N LEU A 6 20.32 1.79 4.17
CA LEU A 6 19.72 2.31 5.41
C LEU A 6 20.16 3.77 5.68
N LEU A 7 21.48 4.06 5.56
CA LEU A 7 22.02 5.41 5.72
C LEU A 7 21.44 6.39 4.70
N LYS A 8 21.21 5.95 3.45
CA LYS A 8 20.58 6.79 2.43
C LYS A 8 19.10 7.07 2.75
N SER A 9 18.33 6.07 3.12
CA SER A 9 16.91 6.26 3.47
C SER A 9 16.75 7.14 4.71
N LEU A 10 17.53 6.91 5.76
CA LEU A 10 17.58 7.80 6.93
C LEU A 10 18.05 9.20 6.57
N GLY A 11 19.02 9.32 5.66
CA GLY A 11 19.48 10.59 5.12
C GLY A 11 18.37 11.38 4.41
N TYR A 12 17.54 10.72 3.60
CA TYR A 12 16.39 11.37 2.95
C TYR A 12 15.36 11.88 3.97
N VAL A 13 15.03 11.07 4.97
CA VAL A 13 14.11 11.49 6.04
C VAL A 13 14.69 12.69 6.79
N LEU A 14 15.99 12.67 7.14
CA LEU A 14 16.66 13.77 7.81
C LEU A 14 16.71 15.05 6.95
N VAL A 15 17.00 14.92 5.65
CA VAL A 15 17.00 16.06 4.71
C VAL A 15 15.59 16.68 4.61
N LEU A 16 14.56 15.85 4.53
CA LEU A 16 13.17 16.35 4.51
C LEU A 16 12.81 17.04 5.82
N MET A 17 13.24 16.52 6.97
CA MET A 17 13.03 17.19 8.28
C MET A 17 13.77 18.52 8.36
N LEU A 18 15.01 18.59 7.89
CA LEU A 18 15.79 19.83 7.86
C LEU A 18 15.18 20.86 6.90
N ALA A 19 14.74 20.43 5.72
CA ALA A 19 14.06 21.30 4.76
C ALA A 19 12.74 21.84 5.33
N ALA A 20 11.97 20.99 6.00
CA ALA A 20 10.74 21.41 6.69
C ALA A 20 11.05 22.40 7.84
N SER A 21 12.12 22.19 8.59
CA SER A 21 12.54 23.10 9.68
C SER A 21 12.98 24.45 9.14
N ALA A 22 13.72 24.50 8.03
CA ALA A 22 14.10 25.73 7.37
C ALA A 22 12.88 26.47 6.77
N ALA A 23 11.96 25.72 6.17
CA ALA A 23 10.71 26.26 5.66
C ALA A 23 9.83 26.84 6.76
N ALA A 24 9.93 26.33 7.99
CA ALA A 24 9.12 26.76 9.14
C ALA A 24 9.32 28.23 9.58
N ALA A 25 10.27 28.94 9.02
CA ALA A 25 10.51 30.37 9.27
C ALA A 25 9.83 31.31 8.26
N ALA A 26 9.15 30.79 7.22
CA ALA A 26 8.51 31.61 6.20
C ALA A 26 7.12 32.14 6.64
N GLU A 27 6.71 33.28 6.11
CA GLU A 27 5.35 33.80 6.33
C GLU A 27 4.29 32.99 5.58
N GLY A 28 3.10 32.85 6.16
CA GLY A 28 1.97 32.15 5.54
C GLY A 28 1.99 30.64 5.69
N ILE A 29 2.74 30.10 6.66
CA ILE A 29 2.80 28.67 6.93
C ILE A 29 1.51 28.18 7.56
N GLU A 30 0.95 27.14 6.97
CA GLU A 30 -0.15 26.38 7.56
C GLU A 30 0.37 25.11 8.20
N ARG A 31 -0.07 24.82 9.43
CA ARG A 31 0.26 23.58 10.14
C ARG A 31 -1.02 22.86 10.51
N SER A 32 -1.01 21.55 10.32
CA SER A 32 -2.14 20.72 10.73
C SER A 32 -1.64 19.39 11.27
N THR A 33 -2.38 18.84 12.19
CA THR A 33 -2.16 17.48 12.70
C THR A 33 -3.45 16.70 12.48
N SER A 34 -3.33 15.48 12.07
CA SER A 34 -4.47 14.57 11.89
C SER A 34 -4.14 13.22 12.50
N PHE A 35 -5.16 12.58 13.03
CA PHE A 35 -5.13 11.20 13.45
C PHE A 35 -6.06 10.42 12.54
N SER A 36 -5.64 9.23 12.09
CA SER A 36 -6.52 8.33 11.37
C SER A 36 -6.41 6.91 11.90
N VAL A 37 -7.51 6.19 11.77
CA VAL A 37 -7.61 4.75 11.98
C VAL A 37 -8.00 4.16 10.65
N GLU A 38 -7.20 3.26 10.16
CA GLU A 38 -7.46 2.53 8.94
C GLU A 38 -7.56 1.05 9.25
N GLY A 39 -8.40 0.37 8.54
CA GLY A 39 -8.56 -1.06 8.71
C GLY A 39 -9.13 -1.71 7.47
N ALA A 40 -9.03 -3.02 7.43
CA ALA A 40 -9.63 -3.84 6.40
C ALA A 40 -10.23 -5.10 7.02
N TYR A 41 -11.24 -5.61 6.35
CA TYR A 41 -11.86 -6.88 6.67
C TYR A 41 -11.88 -7.75 5.40
N TYR A 42 -11.27 -8.91 5.51
CA TYR A 42 -11.25 -9.93 4.47
C TYR A 42 -12.45 -10.83 4.64
N LEU A 43 -13.33 -10.87 3.64
CA LEU A 43 -14.46 -11.76 3.68
C LEU A 43 -13.98 -13.21 3.50
N PRO A 44 -14.64 -14.16 4.17
CA PRO A 44 -14.43 -15.57 3.90
C PRO A 44 -14.68 -15.86 2.44
N ASP A 45 -13.73 -16.50 1.80
CA ASP A 45 -13.92 -16.93 0.42
C ASP A 45 -14.91 -18.10 0.34
N ASN A 46 -16.08 -17.80 -0.14
CA ASN A 46 -17.14 -18.79 -0.34
C ASN A 46 -17.06 -19.50 -1.70
N LYS A 47 -16.00 -19.25 -2.47
CA LYS A 47 -15.92 -19.72 -3.86
C LYS A 47 -14.88 -20.79 -4.11
N GLY A 48 -14.27 -21.34 -3.07
CA GLY A 48 -13.24 -22.35 -3.21
C GLY A 48 -11.85 -21.79 -3.58
N PHE A 49 -11.69 -20.48 -3.57
CA PHE A 49 -10.40 -19.84 -3.85
C PHE A 49 -9.52 -19.68 -2.61
N GLY A 50 -9.84 -20.43 -1.61
CA GLY A 50 -9.15 -20.37 -0.36
C GLY A 50 -9.78 -19.42 0.60
N VAL A 51 -9.37 -19.59 1.71
CA VAL A 51 -9.73 -18.99 2.92
C VAL A 51 -9.18 -17.59 2.90
N SER A 52 -9.81 -16.71 3.59
CA SER A 52 -9.29 -15.38 3.82
C SER A 52 -7.84 -15.46 4.29
N ASP A 53 -7.00 -14.63 3.75
CA ASP A 53 -5.58 -14.56 4.06
C ASP A 53 -5.26 -14.22 5.50
N GLY A 54 -6.14 -14.44 6.37
CA GLY A 54 -6.04 -13.91 7.67
C GLY A 54 -5.82 -14.83 8.82
N GLY A 55 -5.33 -16.01 8.70
CA GLY A 55 -5.10 -16.87 9.85
C GLY A 55 -6.34 -17.19 10.72
N PHE A 56 -7.42 -16.43 10.59
CA PHE A 56 -8.75 -16.71 11.11
C PHE A 56 -9.67 -17.11 9.98
N ALA A 57 -9.24 -18.07 9.22
CA ALA A 57 -10.17 -18.73 8.33
C ALA A 57 -11.46 -19.04 9.11
N PRO A 58 -12.64 -18.79 8.54
CA PRO A 58 -13.84 -19.24 9.16
C PRO A 58 -13.66 -20.72 9.36
N ILE A 59 -13.63 -21.10 10.59
CA ILE A 59 -13.29 -22.43 11.10
C ILE A 59 -14.17 -23.54 10.48
N THR A 60 -15.16 -23.16 9.70
CA THR A 60 -16.21 -24.06 9.23
C THR A 60 -16.30 -24.21 7.72
N TYR A 61 -15.47 -23.51 6.96
CA TYR A 61 -15.52 -23.58 5.51
C TYR A 61 -14.20 -24.05 4.95
N ASP A 62 -14.16 -25.30 4.55
CA ASP A 62 -13.07 -25.91 3.79
C ASP A 62 -13.62 -26.13 2.37
N PRO A 63 -13.54 -25.11 1.49
CA PRO A 63 -14.00 -25.26 0.13
C PRO A 63 -13.13 -26.27 -0.58
N GLU A 64 -13.74 -27.18 -1.31
CA GLU A 64 -12.97 -27.99 -2.25
C GLU A 64 -12.23 -27.07 -3.21
N PRO A 65 -10.90 -27.16 -3.22
CA PRO A 65 -10.08 -26.28 -4.03
C PRO A 65 -10.33 -26.52 -5.51
N LEU A 66 -10.47 -25.45 -6.27
CA LEU A 66 -10.51 -25.58 -7.72
C LEU A 66 -9.17 -26.18 -8.21
N PRO A 67 -9.20 -27.16 -9.14
CA PRO A 67 -7.98 -27.67 -9.72
C PRO A 67 -7.11 -26.54 -10.28
N GLY A 68 -5.84 -26.52 -9.91
CA GLY A 68 -4.92 -25.46 -10.30
C GLY A 68 -5.06 -24.15 -9.51
N SER A 69 -5.88 -24.11 -8.48
CA SER A 69 -6.03 -22.94 -7.61
C SER A 69 -4.96 -22.94 -6.52
N TYR A 70 -4.22 -21.86 -6.41
CA TYR A 70 -3.20 -21.68 -5.38
C TYR A 70 -3.76 -21.82 -3.96
N SER A 71 -4.95 -21.33 -3.75
CA SER A 71 -5.65 -21.41 -2.47
C SER A 71 -5.84 -22.84 -1.96
N ALA A 72 -5.81 -23.81 -2.83
CA ALA A 72 -5.90 -25.19 -2.46
C ALA A 72 -4.73 -25.72 -1.65
N ILE A 73 -3.58 -25.14 -1.81
CA ILE A 73 -2.36 -25.75 -1.36
C ILE A 73 -1.86 -25.18 -0.08
N GLY A 74 -1.97 -23.96 0.06
CA GLY A 74 -1.30 -23.23 1.08
C GLY A 74 -2.24 -22.49 2.00
N ALA A 75 -3.50 -22.93 2.00
CA ALA A 75 -4.47 -22.32 2.87
C ALA A 75 -3.92 -22.13 4.27
N ASP A 76 -3.19 -23.11 4.74
CA ASP A 76 -2.65 -23.07 6.09
C ASP A 76 -1.28 -22.43 6.22
N GLN A 77 -0.56 -22.21 5.12
CA GLN A 77 0.86 -21.87 5.21
C GLN A 77 1.26 -20.52 4.62
N GLY A 78 0.61 -20.08 3.59
CA GLY A 78 0.88 -18.75 3.03
C GLY A 78 0.17 -17.61 3.74
N ARG A 79 -0.69 -17.95 4.67
CA ARG A 79 -1.65 -17.01 5.23
C ARG A 79 -1.27 -16.38 6.51
N ASP A 80 -0.50 -17.08 7.27
CA ASP A 80 0.11 -16.49 8.45
C ASP A 80 1.09 -15.40 8.07
N LEU A 81 1.40 -15.31 6.79
CA LEU A 81 2.33 -14.33 6.25
C LEU A 81 1.75 -12.95 6.07
N GLY A 82 0.49 -12.80 5.83
CA GLY A 82 -0.01 -11.55 5.30
C GLY A 82 -0.96 -10.79 6.20
N SER A 83 -1.48 -11.39 7.25
CA SER A 83 -2.51 -10.73 8.03
C SER A 83 -2.07 -10.41 9.44
N THR A 84 -2.32 -9.18 9.83
CA THR A 84 -2.04 -8.71 11.17
C THR A 84 -2.97 -9.32 12.21
N TRP A 85 -4.20 -9.65 11.84
CA TRP A 85 -5.27 -10.04 12.74
C TRP A 85 -6.23 -11.07 12.17
N GLY A 86 -5.76 -12.01 11.42
CA GLY A 86 -6.66 -12.92 10.76
C GLY A 86 -7.48 -12.20 9.68
N PRO A 87 -8.81 -12.26 9.70
CA PRO A 87 -9.63 -11.59 8.69
C PRO A 87 -9.67 -10.06 8.81
N ALA A 88 -8.97 -9.47 9.77
CA ALA A 88 -9.01 -8.03 10.02
C ALA A 88 -7.63 -7.43 10.21
N GLU A 89 -7.42 -6.29 9.61
CA GLU A 89 -6.25 -5.43 9.79
C GLU A 89 -6.66 -4.13 10.46
N ILE A 90 -5.74 -3.55 11.23
CA ILE A 90 -5.93 -2.21 11.79
C ILE A 90 -4.58 -1.49 11.89
N GLN A 91 -4.58 -0.20 11.57
CA GLN A 91 -3.46 0.68 11.81
C GLN A 91 -3.91 2.04 12.33
N PHE A 92 -3.04 2.64 13.12
CA PHE A 92 -3.20 3.98 13.67
C PHE A 92 -2.13 4.87 13.09
N LEU A 93 -2.52 6.04 12.57
CA LEU A 93 -1.61 7.00 11.97
C LEU A 93 -1.76 8.36 12.64
N LEU A 94 -0.62 8.95 12.99
CA LEU A 94 -0.54 10.35 13.40
C LEU A 94 0.29 11.09 12.36
N THR A 95 -0.33 12.04 11.67
CA THR A 95 0.33 12.82 10.61
C THR A 95 0.38 14.29 10.98
N HIS A 96 1.58 14.85 10.96
CA HIS A 96 1.81 16.28 11.06
C HIS A 96 2.20 16.84 9.69
N ARG A 97 1.52 17.91 9.25
CA ARG A 97 1.74 18.57 7.96
C ARG A 97 2.17 20.00 8.16
N ILE A 98 3.13 20.43 7.34
CA ILE A 98 3.62 21.80 7.24
C ILE A 98 3.50 22.21 5.78
N LYS A 99 2.58 23.12 5.48
CA LYS A 99 2.36 23.64 4.11
C LYS A 99 2.94 25.06 4.02
N VAL A 100 3.80 25.25 3.04
CA VAL A 100 4.53 26.49 2.80
C VAL A 100 4.13 26.99 1.42
N PRO A 101 3.60 28.20 1.28
CA PRO A 101 3.38 28.81 -0.03
C PRO A 101 4.69 28.85 -0.84
N PHE A 102 4.63 28.36 -2.07
CA PHE A 102 5.80 28.32 -2.95
C PHE A 102 5.33 28.50 -4.40
N LEU A 103 5.94 29.43 -5.11
CA LEU A 103 5.51 29.83 -6.47
C LEU A 103 4.04 30.29 -6.53
N ALA A 104 3.50 30.75 -5.41
CA ALA A 104 2.12 31.23 -5.36
C ALA A 104 2.00 32.55 -6.15
N GLY A 105 0.93 32.64 -6.96
CA GLY A 105 0.63 33.80 -7.80
C GLY A 105 -0.83 34.23 -7.66
N PRO A 106 -1.23 35.36 -8.25
CA PRO A 106 -2.59 35.88 -8.11
C PRO A 106 -3.63 35.13 -8.96
N GLY A 107 -3.21 34.25 -9.85
CA GLY A 107 -4.10 33.50 -10.75
C GLY A 107 -4.76 32.32 -10.08
N ALA A 108 -5.96 31.95 -10.51
CA ALA A 108 -6.71 30.81 -9.97
C ALA A 108 -5.89 29.47 -10.00
N LEU A 109 -5.04 29.30 -11.00
CA LEU A 109 -4.22 28.11 -11.15
C LEU A 109 -2.97 28.11 -10.27
N THR A 110 -2.56 29.27 -9.75
CA THR A 110 -1.28 29.42 -9.03
C THR A 110 -1.45 29.92 -7.60
N SER A 111 -2.63 30.40 -7.22
CA SER A 111 -2.87 30.96 -5.88
C SER A 111 -2.68 29.91 -4.75
N GLY A 112 -2.91 28.65 -5.07
CA GLY A 112 -2.74 27.53 -4.13
C GLY A 112 -1.38 26.84 -4.20
N ASN A 113 -0.43 27.35 -4.99
CA ASN A 113 0.88 26.70 -5.15
C ASN A 113 1.64 26.64 -3.83
N ASN A 114 2.20 25.47 -3.54
CA ASN A 114 2.84 25.22 -2.25
C ASN A 114 3.85 24.08 -2.31
N VAL A 115 4.64 23.98 -1.26
CA VAL A 115 5.34 22.74 -0.85
C VAL A 115 4.75 22.29 0.47
N THR A 116 4.33 21.05 0.55
CA THR A 116 3.81 20.44 1.78
C THR A 116 4.76 19.34 2.25
N PHE A 117 5.23 19.43 3.49
CA PHE A 117 5.95 18.36 4.17
C PHE A 117 5.00 17.63 5.11
N SER A 118 5.02 16.30 5.06
CA SER A 118 4.21 15.44 5.93
C SER A 118 5.12 14.46 6.66
N PHE A 119 4.88 14.31 7.95
CA PHE A 119 5.56 13.36 8.82
C PHE A 119 4.50 12.48 9.46
N THR A 120 4.56 11.17 9.23
CA THR A 120 3.59 10.22 9.73
C THR A 120 4.27 9.18 10.59
N GLY A 121 3.78 9.02 11.82
CA GLY A 121 4.03 7.83 12.64
C GLY A 121 2.87 6.87 12.46
N ALA A 122 3.16 5.62 12.20
CA ALA A 122 2.15 4.57 12.09
C ALA A 122 2.46 3.43 13.05
N LEU A 123 1.40 2.86 13.62
CA LEU A 123 1.45 1.74 14.54
C LEU A 123 0.38 0.72 14.13
N THR A 124 0.80 -0.51 13.97
CA THR A 124 -0.08 -1.68 13.89
C THR A 124 0.18 -2.58 15.09
N PRO A 125 -0.60 -3.62 15.32
CA PRO A 125 -0.29 -4.60 16.37
C PRO A 125 1.07 -5.29 16.23
N VAL A 126 1.60 -5.38 15.01
CA VAL A 126 2.81 -6.16 14.71
C VAL A 126 3.92 -5.34 14.04
N SER A 127 3.74 -4.03 13.91
CA SER A 127 4.73 -3.18 13.27
C SER A 127 4.66 -1.72 13.73
N THR A 128 5.73 -1.00 13.47
CA THR A 128 5.75 0.46 13.57
C THR A 128 6.59 1.05 12.45
N ARG A 129 6.19 2.22 11.96
CA ARG A 129 6.95 2.94 10.93
C ARG A 129 6.89 4.44 11.09
N LEU A 130 7.92 5.09 10.59
CA LEU A 130 8.00 6.53 10.42
C LEU A 130 8.13 6.84 8.93
N GLU A 131 7.37 7.81 8.48
CA GLU A 131 7.34 8.25 7.09
C GLU A 131 7.56 9.75 7.01
N ALA A 132 8.33 10.19 6.01
CA ALA A 132 8.45 11.58 5.63
C ALA A 132 8.19 11.72 4.13
N ARG A 133 7.38 12.72 3.78
CA ARG A 133 6.99 12.99 2.40
C ARG A 133 7.02 14.50 2.13
N ALA A 134 7.47 14.89 0.95
CA ALA A 134 7.33 16.23 0.41
C ALA A 134 6.45 16.20 -0.84
N ASN A 135 5.53 17.13 -0.94
CA ASN A 135 4.69 17.37 -2.10
C ASN A 135 4.96 18.79 -2.63
N LEU A 136 5.16 18.93 -3.91
CA LEU A 136 5.25 20.20 -4.63
C LEU A 136 4.02 20.33 -5.52
N THR A 137 3.20 21.33 -5.28
CA THR A 137 2.06 21.73 -6.12
C THR A 137 2.42 22.99 -6.92
N PRO A 138 3.03 22.87 -8.12
CA PRO A 138 3.43 24.01 -8.93
C PRO A 138 2.27 24.66 -9.67
N ILE A 139 1.15 23.97 -9.81
CA ILE A 139 -0.09 24.42 -10.42
C ILE A 139 -1.26 23.57 -9.89
N ALA A 140 -2.47 24.13 -9.82
CA ALA A 140 -3.63 23.55 -9.13
C ALA A 140 -4.01 22.11 -9.48
N PHE A 141 -3.65 21.63 -10.66
CA PHE A 141 -4.01 20.29 -11.14
C PHE A 141 -2.83 19.32 -11.20
N LEU A 142 -1.63 19.73 -10.72
CA LEU A 142 -0.41 18.92 -10.82
C LEU A 142 0.38 18.94 -9.50
N ASP A 143 0.66 17.77 -8.98
CA ASP A 143 1.52 17.56 -7.84
C ASP A 143 2.70 16.66 -8.22
N PHE A 144 3.86 16.95 -7.67
CA PHE A 144 5.00 16.04 -7.62
C PHE A 144 5.30 15.69 -6.18
N PHE A 145 5.66 14.43 -5.93
CA PHE A 145 5.96 14.02 -4.58
C PHE A 145 7.15 13.08 -4.52
N ALA A 146 7.85 13.15 -3.39
CA ALA A 146 8.86 12.18 -3.01
C ALA A 146 8.77 11.91 -1.52
N GLY A 147 9.16 10.71 -1.11
CA GLY A 147 9.13 10.33 0.29
C GLY A 147 9.95 9.11 0.59
N ALA A 148 10.08 8.85 1.88
CA ALA A 148 10.71 7.64 2.40
C ALA A 148 10.06 7.22 3.70
N MET A 149 10.11 5.91 3.99
CA MET A 149 9.72 5.36 5.27
C MET A 149 10.78 4.40 5.79
N VAL A 150 10.80 4.25 7.09
CA VAL A 150 11.55 3.23 7.82
C VAL A 150 10.65 2.62 8.87
N GLY A 151 10.67 1.30 8.99
CA GLY A 151 9.87 0.59 9.95
C GLY A 151 10.52 -0.72 10.40
N THR A 152 9.96 -1.30 11.43
CA THR A 152 10.30 -2.62 11.95
C THR A 152 9.04 -3.34 12.41
N GLY A 153 9.08 -4.66 12.46
CA GLY A 153 7.95 -5.48 12.85
C GLY A 153 8.35 -6.54 13.89
N TRP A 154 7.34 -7.11 14.48
CA TRP A 154 7.44 -8.17 15.50
C TRP A 154 6.27 -9.12 15.39
N ASP A 155 6.38 -10.26 16.04
CA ASP A 155 5.34 -11.26 16.06
C ASP A 155 4.56 -11.19 17.38
N ILE A 156 3.27 -11.44 17.31
CA ILE A 156 2.41 -11.59 18.49
C ILE A 156 1.64 -12.91 18.35
N GLY A 157 2.08 -13.92 19.03
CA GLY A 157 1.42 -15.22 19.02
C GLY A 157 1.41 -15.85 17.63
N LEU A 158 0.26 -15.87 16.98
CA LEU A 158 0.08 -16.43 15.64
C LEU A 158 0.25 -15.40 14.51
N PHE A 159 0.54 -14.14 14.86
CA PHE A 159 0.60 -13.04 13.90
C PHE A 159 2.04 -12.60 13.68
N ASN A 160 2.47 -12.64 12.44
CA ASN A 160 3.81 -12.26 12.03
C ASN A 160 3.78 -10.87 11.39
N GLY A 161 4.65 -9.98 11.87
CA GLY A 161 4.75 -8.61 11.35
C GLY A 161 5.90 -8.41 10.38
N MET A 162 6.90 -9.26 10.45
CA MET A 162 8.07 -9.22 9.57
C MET A 162 8.71 -10.61 9.51
N GLY A 163 8.98 -11.11 8.31
CA GLY A 163 9.53 -12.43 8.12
C GLY A 163 10.31 -12.59 6.83
N LEU A 164 11.03 -13.69 6.76
CA LEU A 164 11.75 -14.17 5.59
C LEU A 164 11.13 -15.47 5.10
N ASN A 165 11.10 -15.65 3.81
CA ASN A 165 10.65 -16.88 3.16
C ASN A 165 11.85 -17.67 2.62
N ALA A 166 12.84 -17.92 3.49
CA ALA A 166 14.21 -18.16 3.05
C ALA A 166 14.68 -19.59 3.08
N ASP A 167 14.06 -20.50 3.83
CA ASP A 167 14.71 -21.78 4.07
C ASP A 167 14.19 -22.95 3.25
N GLY A 168 13.30 -22.68 2.33
CA GLY A 168 12.75 -23.73 1.46
C GLY A 168 11.84 -24.72 2.17
N THR A 169 11.49 -24.52 3.43
CA THR A 169 10.56 -25.38 4.17
C THR A 169 9.10 -24.92 4.03
N GLY A 170 8.89 -23.71 3.52
CA GLY A 170 7.58 -23.09 3.39
C GLY A 170 7.09 -22.38 4.64
N ASP A 171 7.72 -22.62 5.77
CA ASP A 171 7.42 -21.88 6.98
C ASP A 171 8.13 -20.53 6.96
N PRO A 172 7.38 -19.41 7.07
CA PRO A 172 8.01 -18.11 7.17
C PRO A 172 8.86 -18.04 8.43
N GLN A 173 10.11 -17.68 8.23
CA GLN A 173 10.97 -17.45 9.38
C GLN A 173 10.68 -16.09 9.97
N SER A 174 10.28 -16.06 11.24
CA SER A 174 10.14 -14.83 11.98
C SER A 174 11.45 -14.04 11.97
N ALA A 175 11.34 -12.78 11.58
CA ALA A 175 12.43 -11.81 11.67
C ALA A 175 12.11 -10.70 12.67
N SER A 176 11.34 -11.01 13.72
CA SER A 176 10.89 -10.10 14.76
C SER A 176 12.03 -9.25 15.31
N PHE A 177 11.96 -7.93 15.11
CA PHE A 177 13.00 -6.94 15.46
C PHE A 177 14.41 -7.21 14.87
N GLN A 178 14.55 -8.11 13.91
CA GLN A 178 15.86 -8.49 13.37
C GLN A 178 16.32 -7.62 12.20
N GLY A 179 15.57 -6.58 11.86
CA GLY A 179 15.95 -5.69 10.79
C GLY A 179 15.01 -4.51 10.64
N VAL A 180 15.21 -3.81 9.57
CA VAL A 180 14.39 -2.66 9.18
C VAL A 180 13.93 -2.78 7.74
N VAL A 181 12.68 -2.44 7.52
CA VAL A 181 12.12 -2.22 6.19
C VAL A 181 12.24 -0.76 5.86
N THR A 182 12.71 -0.44 4.65
CA THR A 182 12.71 0.91 4.12
C THR A 182 12.03 0.92 2.76
N LYS A 183 11.22 1.93 2.52
CA LYS A 183 10.66 2.21 1.20
C LYS A 183 10.97 3.67 0.87
N SER A 184 11.39 3.96 -0.35
CA SER A 184 11.53 5.32 -0.85
C SER A 184 10.87 5.43 -2.20
N TRP A 185 10.22 6.55 -2.45
CA TRP A 185 9.42 6.73 -3.66
C TRP A 185 9.49 8.13 -4.21
N LEU A 186 9.14 8.22 -5.48
CA LEU A 186 8.86 9.47 -6.17
C LEU A 186 7.68 9.25 -7.13
N GLY A 187 6.94 10.32 -7.38
CA GLY A 187 5.79 10.24 -8.28
C GLY A 187 5.23 11.62 -8.62
N GLY A 188 4.14 11.58 -9.34
CA GLY A 188 3.39 12.77 -9.67
C GLY A 188 1.89 12.46 -9.70
N THR A 189 1.06 13.47 -9.51
CA THR A 189 -0.38 13.36 -9.59
C THR A 189 -0.91 14.44 -10.51
N PHE A 190 -1.65 14.03 -11.53
CA PHE A 190 -2.54 14.89 -12.25
C PHE A 190 -3.96 14.70 -11.71
N GLN A 191 -4.61 15.80 -11.36
CA GLN A 191 -6.00 15.78 -10.90
C GLN A 191 -6.78 16.88 -11.62
N PHE A 192 -8.04 16.60 -11.93
CA PHE A 192 -8.90 17.55 -12.59
C PHE A 192 -10.33 17.43 -12.07
N ASP A 193 -10.97 18.57 -11.82
CA ASP A 193 -12.37 18.68 -11.45
C ASP A 193 -13.12 19.43 -12.53
N LEU A 194 -14.17 18.83 -13.07
CA LEU A 194 -15.01 19.44 -14.11
C LEU A 194 -15.64 20.78 -13.66
N ALA A 195 -15.86 20.96 -12.36
CA ALA A 195 -16.37 22.23 -11.79
C ALA A 195 -15.46 23.43 -12.10
N ALA A 196 -14.19 23.22 -12.42
CA ALA A 196 -13.30 24.26 -12.90
C ALA A 196 -13.71 24.85 -14.25
N LEU A 197 -14.44 24.09 -15.07
CA LEU A 197 -14.96 24.53 -16.37
C LEU A 197 -16.47 24.89 -16.32
N VAL A 198 -17.21 24.14 -15.50
CA VAL A 198 -18.67 24.31 -15.35
C VAL A 198 -18.96 24.49 -13.87
N PRO A 199 -18.91 25.74 -13.34
CA PRO A 199 -19.12 26.01 -11.94
C PRO A 199 -20.52 25.59 -11.46
N GLY A 200 -20.59 24.98 -10.27
CA GLY A 200 -21.83 24.58 -9.62
C GLY A 200 -21.57 23.49 -8.53
N ASP A 201 -22.38 23.50 -7.49
CA ASP A 201 -22.24 22.59 -6.35
C ASP A 201 -22.41 21.09 -6.70
N TRP A 202 -22.98 20.81 -7.87
CA TRP A 202 -23.29 19.47 -8.37
C TRP A 202 -22.52 19.11 -9.65
N THR A 203 -21.50 19.89 -10.01
CA THR A 203 -20.72 19.66 -11.23
C THR A 203 -19.34 19.06 -10.98
N HIS A 204 -19.08 18.64 -9.76
CA HIS A 204 -17.80 18.11 -9.36
C HIS A 204 -17.60 16.66 -9.82
N VAL A 205 -17.11 16.49 -11.04
CA VAL A 205 -16.59 15.21 -11.53
C VAL A 205 -15.06 15.26 -11.44
N VAL A 206 -14.51 14.48 -10.54
CA VAL A 206 -13.08 14.49 -10.24
C VAL A 206 -12.41 13.29 -10.89
N THR A 207 -11.31 13.54 -11.57
CA THR A 207 -10.41 12.51 -12.09
C THR A 207 -9.01 12.72 -11.54
N LEU A 208 -8.32 11.60 -11.27
CA LEU A 208 -6.94 11.61 -10.78
C LEU A 208 -6.14 10.49 -11.44
N VAL A 209 -4.90 10.79 -11.79
CA VAL A 209 -3.89 9.84 -12.28
C VAL A 209 -2.60 10.08 -11.51
N SER A 210 -2.10 9.07 -10.83
CA SER A 210 -0.92 9.19 -9.96
C SER A 210 0.04 8.00 -10.13
N PRO A 211 1.00 8.08 -11.05
CA PRO A 211 2.11 7.12 -11.13
C PRO A 211 3.12 7.33 -9.99
N LYS A 212 3.65 6.24 -9.47
CA LYS A 212 4.67 6.20 -8.42
C LYS A 212 5.72 5.14 -8.72
N LEU A 213 6.99 5.50 -8.66
CA LEU A 213 8.11 4.58 -8.62
C LEU A 213 8.56 4.42 -7.16
N GLN A 214 8.72 3.21 -6.69
CA GLN A 214 9.14 2.89 -5.32
C GLN A 214 10.30 1.91 -5.33
N TYR A 215 11.25 2.12 -4.45
CA TYR A 215 12.27 1.13 -4.09
C TYR A 215 11.98 0.63 -2.68
N ALA A 216 11.79 -0.68 -2.54
CA ALA A 216 11.59 -1.35 -1.27
C ALA A 216 12.85 -2.13 -0.88
N TRP A 217 13.17 -2.16 0.40
CA TRP A 217 14.32 -2.89 0.91
C TRP A 217 14.11 -3.33 2.36
N PHE A 218 14.38 -4.60 2.61
CA PHE A 218 14.46 -5.16 3.93
C PHE A 218 15.91 -5.56 4.24
N SER A 219 16.43 -5.13 5.39
CA SER A 219 17.82 -5.36 5.77
C SER A 219 18.18 -6.82 6.00
N GLY A 220 17.19 -7.64 6.33
CA GLY A 220 17.31 -9.07 6.58
C GLY A 220 17.40 -9.91 5.31
N ALA A 221 16.78 -9.46 4.21
CA ALA A 221 16.68 -10.23 2.98
C ALA A 221 17.88 -10.04 2.06
N ASP A 222 18.28 -11.11 1.39
CA ASP A 222 19.26 -11.10 0.33
C ASP A 222 18.62 -10.76 -1.04
N LYS A 223 19.43 -10.67 -2.08
CA LYS A 223 18.92 -10.38 -3.43
C LYS A 223 18.11 -11.56 -3.96
N GLY A 224 16.87 -11.30 -4.36
CA GLY A 224 15.96 -12.33 -4.87
C GLY A 224 15.25 -13.12 -3.77
N GLU A 225 15.51 -12.84 -2.51
CA GLU A 225 14.81 -13.43 -1.39
C GLU A 225 13.52 -12.67 -1.10
N ALA A 226 12.42 -13.41 -1.02
CA ALA A 226 11.12 -12.85 -0.68
C ALA A 226 11.02 -12.56 0.83
N TRP A 227 10.31 -11.50 1.16
CA TRP A 227 10.06 -11.12 2.55
C TRP A 227 8.66 -10.55 2.74
N MET A 228 8.22 -10.60 3.97
CA MET A 228 6.91 -10.20 4.43
C MET A 228 6.98 -8.92 5.26
N TRP A 229 5.98 -8.08 5.14
CA TRP A 229 5.80 -6.86 5.91
C TRP A 229 4.34 -6.54 6.17
N GLU A 230 3.98 -6.43 7.44
CA GLU A 230 2.61 -6.13 7.90
C GLU A 230 1.61 -7.20 7.39
N ALA A 231 0.57 -6.77 6.70
CA ALA A 231 -0.52 -7.61 6.22
C ALA A 231 -0.39 -7.96 4.73
N ASP A 232 0.83 -8.06 4.22
CA ASP A 232 1.05 -8.43 2.82
C ASP A 232 1.26 -9.94 2.61
N ASP A 233 1.22 -10.34 1.35
CA ASP A 233 1.29 -11.76 0.94
C ASP A 233 2.71 -12.35 1.01
N GLY A 234 3.69 -11.63 1.55
CA GLY A 234 5.07 -12.10 1.65
C GLY A 234 5.83 -12.14 0.32
N GLU A 235 5.32 -11.50 -0.71
CA GLU A 235 5.92 -11.42 -2.04
C GLU A 235 6.73 -10.13 -2.25
N ASN A 236 7.25 -9.54 -1.18
CA ASN A 236 8.15 -8.40 -1.30
C ASN A 236 9.55 -8.83 -1.65
N PHE A 237 10.23 -8.03 -2.44
CA PHE A 237 11.63 -8.19 -2.81
C PHE A 237 12.38 -6.89 -2.64
N ASN A 238 13.69 -6.98 -2.40
CA ASN A 238 14.56 -5.81 -2.41
C ASN A 238 14.72 -5.29 -3.84
N GLY A 239 13.89 -4.30 -4.25
CA GLY A 239 13.90 -3.85 -5.65
C GLY A 239 12.95 -2.70 -5.94
N PHE A 240 12.84 -2.39 -7.21
CA PHE A 240 11.94 -1.36 -7.71
C PHE A 240 10.57 -1.93 -8.06
N MET A 241 9.54 -1.15 -7.73
CA MET A 241 8.15 -1.40 -8.08
C MET A 241 7.53 -0.15 -8.69
N PHE A 242 6.61 -0.35 -9.61
CA PHE A 242 5.79 0.71 -10.18
C PHE A 242 4.35 0.56 -9.70
N PHE A 243 3.77 1.68 -9.29
CA PHE A 243 2.38 1.78 -8.89
C PHE A 243 1.68 2.82 -9.74
N GLY A 244 0.46 2.50 -10.16
CA GLY A 244 -0.44 3.44 -10.81
C GLY A 244 -1.72 3.55 -10.00
N THR A 245 -2.16 4.77 -9.72
CA THR A 245 -3.45 5.04 -9.08
C THR A 245 -4.29 5.90 -10.02
N TYR A 246 -5.51 5.46 -10.28
CA TYR A 246 -6.46 6.12 -11.18
C TYR A 246 -7.80 6.23 -10.47
N PHE A 247 -8.36 7.43 -10.42
CA PHE A 247 -9.64 7.65 -9.75
C PHE A 247 -10.57 8.44 -10.66
N LEU A 248 -11.83 8.02 -10.67
CA LEU A 248 -12.94 8.77 -11.25
C LEU A 248 -14.06 8.82 -10.20
N GLY A 249 -14.47 10.02 -9.81
CA GLY A 249 -15.47 10.19 -8.76
C GLY A 249 -16.38 11.37 -9.02
N TYR A 250 -17.49 11.32 -8.33
CA TYR A 250 -18.48 12.40 -8.28
C TYR A 250 -18.58 12.91 -6.85
N GLN A 251 -18.36 14.21 -6.66
CA GLN A 251 -18.46 14.86 -5.36
C GLN A 251 -19.78 15.62 -5.22
N MET A 252 -20.36 15.54 -4.05
CA MET A 252 -21.68 16.05 -3.72
C MET A 252 -21.62 16.91 -2.46
N PRO A 253 -22.42 17.99 -2.37
CA PRO A 253 -22.54 18.79 -1.15
C PRO A 253 -23.49 18.13 -0.13
N ARG A 254 -23.16 16.92 0.31
CA ARG A 254 -23.94 16.07 1.23
C ARG A 254 -23.03 15.36 2.21
N ALA A 255 -23.60 14.68 3.20
CA ALA A 255 -22.83 13.83 4.12
C ALA A 255 -22.11 12.70 3.38
N LEU A 256 -22.74 12.03 2.42
CA LEU A 256 -22.06 11.24 1.40
C LEU A 256 -21.49 12.22 0.40
N ASP A 257 -20.21 12.55 0.58
CA ASP A 257 -19.58 13.61 -0.21
C ASP A 257 -18.97 13.12 -1.52
N THR A 258 -18.55 11.86 -1.59
CA THR A 258 -17.92 11.33 -2.81
C THR A 258 -18.33 9.89 -3.05
N VAL A 259 -18.68 9.62 -4.30
CA VAL A 259 -18.83 8.26 -4.84
C VAL A 259 -17.89 8.13 -6.02
N GLY A 260 -17.09 7.06 -6.07
CA GLY A 260 -16.11 6.92 -7.13
C GLY A 260 -15.65 5.49 -7.37
N LEU A 261 -14.79 5.38 -8.36
CA LEU A 261 -14.10 4.16 -8.72
C LEU A 261 -12.59 4.41 -8.70
N LEU A 262 -11.89 3.66 -7.89
CA LEU A 262 -10.44 3.65 -7.77
C LEU A 262 -9.90 2.41 -8.47
N LEU A 263 -8.95 2.61 -9.38
CA LEU A 263 -8.16 1.55 -10.00
C LEU A 263 -6.72 1.70 -9.54
N GLU A 264 -6.15 0.64 -9.02
CA GLU A 264 -4.76 0.59 -8.60
C GLU A 264 -4.04 -0.50 -9.39
N THR A 265 -2.79 -0.23 -9.75
CA THR A 265 -1.91 -1.18 -10.42
C THR A 265 -0.58 -1.26 -9.70
N GLU A 266 -0.02 -2.46 -9.63
CA GLU A 266 1.26 -2.74 -9.01
C GLU A 266 2.07 -3.68 -9.89
N GLN A 267 3.37 -3.41 -10.05
CA GLN A 267 4.26 -4.22 -10.89
C GLN A 267 5.69 -4.18 -10.37
N ASN A 268 6.32 -5.34 -10.30
CA ASN A 268 7.77 -5.44 -10.09
C ASN A 268 8.54 -4.91 -11.31
N LEU A 269 9.71 -4.31 -11.05
CA LEU A 269 10.60 -3.78 -12.10
C LEU A 269 12.03 -4.32 -11.94
N GLY A 270 12.83 -4.15 -12.99
CA GLY A 270 14.21 -4.59 -13.01
C GLY A 270 14.35 -6.08 -12.80
N TYR A 271 15.36 -6.50 -12.04
CA TYR A 271 15.66 -7.92 -11.85
C TYR A 271 14.52 -8.70 -11.16
N VAL A 272 13.71 -8.04 -10.33
CA VAL A 272 12.56 -8.70 -9.67
C VAL A 272 11.53 -9.14 -10.69
N LYS A 273 11.29 -8.33 -11.72
CA LYS A 273 10.42 -8.68 -12.84
C LYS A 273 10.94 -9.89 -13.66
N GLU A 274 12.24 -10.12 -13.60
CA GLU A 274 12.94 -11.13 -14.41
C GLU A 274 13.26 -12.41 -13.59
N LEU A 275 12.82 -12.48 -12.32
CA LEU A 275 13.11 -13.65 -11.46
C LEU A 275 12.61 -14.97 -12.06
N ASP A 276 11.49 -14.95 -12.79
CA ASP A 276 10.99 -16.15 -13.48
C ASP A 276 11.95 -16.70 -14.54
N ALA A 277 12.75 -15.84 -15.15
CA ALA A 277 13.70 -16.26 -16.18
C ALA A 277 14.85 -17.12 -15.63
N ASP A 278 15.16 -16.94 -14.36
CA ASP A 278 16.22 -17.66 -13.64
C ASP A 278 15.69 -18.90 -12.89
N ASN A 279 14.37 -19.05 -12.79
CA ASN A 279 13.69 -20.14 -12.09
C ASN A 279 13.10 -21.17 -13.07
N VAL A 280 12.96 -22.40 -12.60
CA VAL A 280 12.31 -23.48 -13.35
C VAL A 280 10.79 -23.25 -13.46
N THR A 281 10.24 -22.42 -12.60
CA THR A 281 8.82 -22.10 -12.49
C THR A 281 8.55 -20.64 -12.86
N ASN A 282 7.37 -20.39 -13.38
CA ASN A 282 6.89 -19.07 -13.75
C ASN A 282 5.85 -18.59 -12.74
N TRP A 283 6.28 -18.05 -11.62
CA TRP A 283 5.36 -17.58 -10.59
C TRP A 283 4.68 -16.22 -10.91
N GLY A 284 4.98 -15.65 -12.05
CA GLY A 284 4.38 -14.40 -12.51
C GLY A 284 5.08 -13.15 -11.96
N SER A 285 6.40 -13.14 -11.89
CA SER A 285 7.19 -11.99 -11.43
C SER A 285 6.94 -10.71 -12.23
N ALA A 286 6.59 -10.85 -13.51
CA ALA A 286 6.27 -9.75 -14.42
C ALA A 286 4.79 -9.34 -14.40
N TYR A 287 3.96 -10.00 -13.60
CA TYR A 287 2.53 -9.75 -13.52
C TYR A 287 2.22 -8.34 -13.05
N VAL A 288 1.20 -7.74 -13.67
CA VAL A 288 0.63 -6.48 -13.21
C VAL A 288 -0.60 -6.80 -12.37
N GLN A 289 -0.48 -6.60 -11.07
CA GLN A 289 -1.62 -6.73 -10.17
C GLN A 289 -2.56 -5.55 -10.36
N ILE A 290 -3.85 -5.81 -10.36
CA ILE A 290 -4.89 -4.79 -10.55
C ILE A 290 -5.89 -4.91 -9.42
N THR A 291 -6.15 -3.80 -8.74
CA THR A 291 -7.21 -3.69 -7.74
C THR A 291 -8.22 -2.64 -8.19
N LEU A 292 -9.49 -3.00 -8.23
CA LEU A 292 -10.61 -2.13 -8.57
C LEU A 292 -11.47 -1.93 -7.33
N SER A 293 -11.71 -0.68 -6.95
CA SER A 293 -12.38 -0.35 -5.70
C SER A 293 -13.47 0.69 -5.91
N PRO A 294 -14.76 0.33 -5.87
CA PRO A 294 -15.81 1.29 -5.54
C PRO A 294 -15.50 1.99 -4.21
N VAL A 295 -15.62 3.31 -4.21
CA VAL A 295 -15.28 4.18 -3.06
C VAL A 295 -16.50 4.98 -2.65
N LEU A 296 -16.79 4.99 -1.35
CA LEU A 296 -17.76 5.88 -0.72
C LEU A 296 -17.03 6.72 0.32
N SER A 297 -17.16 8.04 0.25
CA SER A 297 -16.63 8.95 1.25
C SER A 297 -17.74 9.74 1.92
N PHE A 298 -17.58 9.95 3.22
CA PHE A 298 -18.55 10.64 4.05
C PHE A 298 -17.85 11.74 4.85
N THR A 299 -18.38 12.95 4.78
CA THR A 299 -18.09 14.02 5.73
C THR A 299 -19.02 13.86 6.92
N LEU A 300 -18.48 13.49 8.08
CA LEU A 300 -19.24 13.23 9.30
C LEU A 300 -19.38 14.48 10.17
N SER A 301 -18.37 15.35 10.12
CA SER A 301 -18.32 16.64 10.84
C SER A 301 -17.26 17.54 10.19
N ASP A 302 -17.10 18.76 10.68
CA ASP A 302 -16.07 19.70 10.22
C ASP A 302 -14.63 19.16 10.39
N SER A 303 -14.45 18.20 11.28
CA SER A 303 -13.15 17.59 11.57
C SER A 303 -13.08 16.10 11.26
N GLY A 304 -14.21 15.43 11.02
CA GLY A 304 -14.29 13.97 10.88
C GLY A 304 -14.73 13.50 9.50
N SER A 305 -14.02 12.54 8.93
CA SER A 305 -14.36 11.89 7.65
C SER A 305 -14.24 10.38 7.73
N LEU A 306 -15.01 9.68 6.90
CA LEU A 306 -14.96 8.22 6.75
C LEU A 306 -14.93 7.88 5.27
N ALA A 307 -13.98 7.05 4.86
CA ALA A 307 -13.97 6.43 3.55
C ALA A 307 -14.17 4.91 3.68
N VAL A 308 -14.90 4.33 2.76
CA VAL A 308 -15.12 2.87 2.65
C VAL A 308 -14.84 2.45 1.22
N LEU A 309 -14.06 1.39 1.07
CA LEU A 309 -13.65 0.80 -0.21
C LEU A 309 -14.05 -0.67 -0.25
N PHE A 310 -14.62 -1.10 -1.36
CA PHE A 310 -14.88 -2.50 -1.66
C PHE A 310 -13.87 -2.95 -2.71
N GLN A 311 -12.84 -3.70 -2.31
CA GLN A 311 -11.70 -3.98 -3.16
C GLN A 311 -11.87 -5.33 -3.87
N PHE A 312 -11.84 -5.29 -5.20
CA PHE A 312 -11.77 -6.45 -6.07
C PHE A 312 -10.37 -6.51 -6.65
N ARG A 313 -9.70 -7.65 -6.49
CA ARG A 313 -8.33 -7.84 -6.97
C ARG A 313 -8.30 -8.88 -8.08
N ARG A 314 -7.49 -8.62 -9.08
CA ARG A 314 -7.13 -9.61 -10.08
C ARG A 314 -5.94 -10.40 -9.58
N GLU A 315 -6.16 -11.66 -9.22
CA GLU A 315 -5.18 -12.55 -8.64
C GLU A 315 -4.54 -13.45 -9.71
N ARG A 316 -3.35 -13.98 -9.40
CA ARG A 316 -2.70 -15.01 -10.19
C ARG A 316 -3.36 -16.36 -9.90
N LEU A 317 -3.59 -17.13 -10.94
CA LEU A 317 -4.00 -18.53 -10.82
C LEU A 317 -2.78 -19.42 -11.02
N TYR A 318 -2.48 -20.25 -10.06
CA TYR A 318 -1.32 -21.13 -10.09
C TYR A 318 -1.72 -22.58 -10.39
N ASP A 319 -0.83 -23.28 -11.11
CA ASP A 319 -0.91 -24.73 -11.28
C ASP A 319 -0.24 -25.42 -10.09
N GLN A 320 -0.89 -26.45 -9.59
CA GLN A 320 -0.53 -27.17 -8.38
C GLN A 320 0.08 -28.54 -8.66
N SER A 321 0.96 -28.63 -9.57
CA SER A 321 1.47 -29.93 -10.02
C SER A 321 2.35 -30.66 -9.01
N ASP A 322 2.69 -30.11 -7.83
CA ASP A 322 3.67 -30.75 -6.94
C ASP A 322 3.41 -30.53 -5.43
N ASP A 323 3.46 -31.61 -4.65
CA ASP A 323 3.38 -31.60 -3.19
C ASP A 323 4.59 -30.91 -2.52
N SER A 324 5.61 -30.51 -3.29
CA SER A 324 6.81 -29.81 -2.83
C SER A 324 6.64 -28.29 -2.72
N ILE A 325 5.43 -27.80 -2.74
CA ILE A 325 5.05 -26.39 -2.72
C ILE A 325 5.59 -25.64 -1.50
N PHE A 326 5.91 -26.35 -0.49
CA PHE A 326 6.40 -25.79 0.75
C PHE A 326 7.88 -25.45 0.73
N ALA A 327 8.61 -25.85 -0.29
CA ALA A 327 10.04 -25.64 -0.30
C ALA A 327 10.42 -24.17 -0.53
N ASN A 328 9.74 -23.46 -1.44
CA ASN A 328 9.93 -22.03 -1.62
C ASN A 328 8.61 -21.42 -2.05
N TYR A 329 8.11 -20.49 -1.29
CA TYR A 329 6.78 -19.92 -1.42
C TYR A 329 6.43 -19.47 -2.84
N TYR A 330 7.35 -18.92 -3.61
CA TYR A 330 7.13 -18.49 -4.99
C TYR A 330 7.83 -19.37 -6.03
N GLU A 331 8.90 -20.08 -5.68
CA GLU A 331 9.71 -20.83 -6.65
C GLU A 331 8.99 -22.06 -7.22
N ASN A 332 8.05 -22.61 -6.48
CA ASN A 332 7.29 -23.80 -6.89
C ASN A 332 5.92 -23.45 -7.49
N ARG A 333 5.65 -22.19 -7.75
CA ARG A 333 4.41 -21.74 -8.35
C ARG A 333 4.57 -21.55 -9.84
N ASN A 334 3.62 -22.07 -10.62
CA ASN A 334 3.52 -21.81 -12.05
C ASN A 334 2.21 -21.09 -12.35
N GLN A 335 2.29 -19.84 -12.78
CA GLN A 335 1.11 -19.07 -13.15
C GLN A 335 0.51 -19.61 -14.43
N VAL A 336 -0.72 -20.12 -14.37
CA VAL A 336 -1.47 -20.67 -15.52
C VAL A 336 -2.58 -19.74 -15.98
N GLY A 337 -2.93 -18.72 -15.20
CA GLY A 337 -3.99 -17.79 -15.53
C GLY A 337 -4.16 -16.67 -14.52
N THR A 338 -5.32 -16.07 -14.53
CA THR A 338 -5.74 -15.05 -13.55
C THR A 338 -7.24 -15.14 -13.32
N TYR A 339 -7.68 -14.70 -12.15
CA TYR A 339 -9.09 -14.59 -11.81
C TYR A 339 -9.36 -13.29 -11.05
N TRP A 340 -10.63 -12.89 -10.92
CA TRP A 340 -11.03 -11.77 -10.09
C TRP A 340 -11.67 -12.28 -8.81
N ASP A 341 -11.26 -11.70 -7.70
CA ASP A 341 -11.81 -11.99 -6.41
C ASP A 341 -12.20 -10.73 -5.65
N PHE A 342 -13.16 -10.88 -4.72
CA PHE A 342 -13.46 -9.85 -3.74
C PHE A 342 -12.42 -9.94 -2.62
N TYR A 343 -11.41 -9.08 -2.71
CA TYR A 343 -10.25 -9.14 -1.84
C TYR A 343 -10.57 -8.74 -0.40
N ARG A 344 -11.11 -7.53 -0.22
CA ARG A 344 -11.44 -7.03 1.12
C ARG A 344 -12.34 -5.81 1.08
N MET A 345 -12.91 -5.49 2.25
CA MET A 345 -13.52 -4.21 2.53
C MET A 345 -12.56 -3.39 3.40
N ALA A 346 -12.14 -2.23 2.92
CA ALA A 346 -11.25 -1.33 3.65
C ALA A 346 -12.00 -0.08 4.12
N PHE A 347 -11.56 0.50 5.23
CA PHE A 347 -12.10 1.75 5.73
C PHE A 347 -10.97 2.64 6.26
N SER A 348 -11.18 3.95 6.19
CA SER A 348 -10.30 4.95 6.79
C SER A 348 -11.18 5.99 7.48
N TYR A 349 -11.00 6.14 8.79
CA TYR A 349 -11.60 7.21 9.57
C TYR A 349 -10.52 8.23 9.91
N GLY A 350 -10.71 9.46 9.50
CA GLY A 350 -9.80 10.57 9.73
C GLY A 350 -10.39 11.61 10.67
N LEU A 351 -9.57 12.12 11.59
CA LEU A 351 -9.88 13.22 12.49
C LEU A 351 -8.81 14.31 12.39
N LYS A 352 -9.23 15.54 12.12
CA LYS A 352 -8.37 16.71 12.17
C LYS A 352 -8.32 17.22 13.61
N LEU A 353 -7.10 17.34 14.15
CA LEU A 353 -6.81 17.78 15.50
C LEU A 353 -6.51 19.28 15.58
#